data_a063bbf3bfbfd6d650099cc70a58284b
#
_entry.id   a063bbf3bfbfd6d650099cc70a58284b
#
_cell.length_a   1.000
_cell.length_b   1.000
_cell.length_c   1.000
_cell.angle_alpha   90.00
_cell.angle_beta   90.00
_cell.angle_gamma   90.00
#
_symmetry.space_group_name_H-M   'P 1'
#
loop_
_entity.id
_entity.type
_entity.pdbx_description
1 polymer ?
#
loop_
_entity_poly.entity_id
_entity_poly.type
_entity_poly.pdbx_seq_one_letter_code
_entity_poly.pdbx_strand_id
1 'polypeptide(L)'
;MTSFDRDTAVTLQSPGIYTTDIRDNWNVTIGPNGGYIAAIILRVLLSHLDDAEKETRSITYHFLSPAEPGPARVTVSTEKLGRSFVTLTARLIQNERTAAVALATF
;
A
#
# COMPACT_ATOMS: atom_id res chain seq x y z
N MET A 1 -6.20 13.30 -14.24
CA MET A 1 -6.18 12.58 -12.94
C MET A 1 -7.59 12.34 -12.45
N THR A 2 -7.94 11.09 -12.15
CA THR A 2 -9.24 10.73 -11.60
C THR A 2 -9.27 10.98 -10.09
N SER A 3 -10.47 10.97 -9.50
CA SER A 3 -10.63 11.01 -8.03
C SER A 3 -9.86 9.86 -7.38
N PHE A 4 -9.93 8.67 -7.97
CA PHE A 4 -9.27 7.50 -7.43
C PHE A 4 -7.76 7.66 -7.44
N ASP A 5 -7.18 8.18 -8.53
CA ASP A 5 -5.73 8.44 -8.61
C ASP A 5 -5.29 9.41 -7.53
N ARG A 6 -6.04 10.48 -7.33
CA ARG A 6 -5.74 11.47 -6.29
C ARG A 6 -5.86 10.87 -4.90
N ASP A 7 -6.92 10.08 -4.66
CA ASP A 7 -7.22 9.56 -3.33
C ASP A 7 -6.32 8.39 -2.94
N THR A 8 -5.64 7.76 -3.91
CA THR A 8 -4.64 6.72 -3.66
C THR A 8 -3.21 7.23 -3.77
N ALA A 9 -3.01 8.55 -3.93
CA ALA A 9 -1.68 9.12 -4.06
C ALA A 9 -0.84 8.91 -2.81
N VAL A 10 0.44 8.59 -3.01
CA VAL A 10 1.40 8.34 -1.94
C VAL A 10 2.64 9.20 -2.14
N THR A 11 3.30 9.54 -1.04
CA THR A 11 4.50 10.37 -1.06
C THR A 11 5.63 9.62 -0.37
N LEU A 12 6.78 9.55 -1.03
CA LEU A 12 7.99 8.97 -0.43
C LEU A 12 8.49 9.91 0.67
N GLN A 13 8.59 9.43 1.89
CA GLN A 13 9.09 10.18 3.04
C GLN A 13 10.58 9.92 3.27
N SER A 14 10.97 8.66 3.23
CA SER A 14 12.35 8.20 3.36
C SER A 14 12.42 6.80 2.75
N PRO A 15 13.61 6.22 2.53
CA PRO A 15 13.69 4.91 1.88
C PRO A 15 12.81 3.87 2.57
N GLY A 16 11.88 3.28 1.81
CA GLY A 16 10.95 2.27 2.30
C GLY A 16 9.81 2.80 3.15
N ILE A 17 9.65 4.11 3.29
CA ILE A 17 8.58 4.70 4.09
C ILE A 17 7.82 5.70 3.23
N TYR A 18 6.51 5.46 3.08
CA TYR A 18 5.62 6.29 2.28
C TYR A 18 4.49 6.80 3.15
N THR A 19 4.00 8.00 2.85
CA THR A 19 2.86 8.59 3.54
C THR A 19 1.71 8.76 2.58
N THR A 20 0.51 8.70 3.10
CA THR A 20 -0.72 8.93 2.36
C THR A 20 -1.76 9.53 3.29
N ASP A 21 -2.81 10.06 2.69
CA ASP A 21 -3.95 10.61 3.42
C ASP A 21 -5.19 9.82 3.00
N ILE A 22 -5.68 8.98 3.89
CA ILE A 22 -6.85 8.14 3.62
C ILE A 22 -8.09 9.02 3.61
N ARG A 23 -8.82 8.98 2.48
CA ARG A 23 -10.01 9.80 2.27
C ARG A 23 -11.26 9.04 2.66
N ASP A 24 -12.29 9.78 3.06
CA ASP A 24 -13.55 9.19 3.53
C ASP A 24 -14.53 8.88 2.39
N ASN A 25 -14.30 9.36 1.18
CA ASN A 25 -15.20 9.11 0.04
C ASN A 25 -15.20 7.65 -0.43
N TRP A 26 -14.33 6.80 0.11
CA TRP A 26 -14.30 5.36 -0.19
C TRP A 26 -14.71 4.52 1.01
N ASN A 27 -15.45 5.10 1.93
CA ASN A 27 -15.90 4.39 3.13
C ASN A 27 -17.02 3.40 2.81
N VAL A 28 -17.03 2.31 3.57
CA VAL A 28 -18.17 1.42 3.76
C VAL A 28 -18.65 1.58 5.20
N THR A 29 -19.56 0.72 5.66
CA THR A 29 -20.21 0.84 6.97
C THR A 29 -19.21 0.98 8.14
N ILE A 30 -18.07 0.31 8.06
CA ILE A 30 -17.10 0.25 9.18
C ILE A 30 -15.80 0.99 8.89
N GLY A 31 -15.76 1.80 7.81
CA GLY A 31 -14.57 2.57 7.46
C GLY A 31 -14.18 2.45 6.00
N PRO A 32 -12.94 2.82 5.65
CA PRO A 32 -12.47 2.76 4.29
C PRO A 32 -12.58 1.36 3.67
N ASN A 33 -12.97 1.34 2.42
CA ASN A 33 -13.13 0.13 1.62
C ASN A 33 -11.79 -0.62 1.52
N GLY A 34 -11.83 -1.95 1.71
CA GLY A 34 -10.64 -2.80 1.60
C GLY A 34 -9.96 -2.70 0.23
N GLY A 35 -10.73 -2.59 -0.85
CA GLY A 35 -10.18 -2.40 -2.18
C GLY A 35 -9.43 -1.07 -2.32
N TYR A 36 -9.91 -0.03 -1.67
CA TYR A 36 -9.24 1.27 -1.62
C TYR A 36 -7.90 1.16 -0.88
N ILE A 37 -7.89 0.52 0.29
CA ILE A 37 -6.66 0.32 1.06
C ILE A 37 -5.66 -0.53 0.27
N ALA A 38 -6.12 -1.60 -0.38
CA ALA A 38 -5.29 -2.45 -1.22
C ALA A 38 -4.68 -1.65 -2.38
N ALA A 39 -5.43 -0.74 -2.99
CA ALA A 39 -4.92 0.11 -4.07
C ALA A 39 -3.82 1.07 -3.60
N ILE A 40 -3.96 1.63 -2.40
CA ILE A 40 -2.91 2.47 -1.81
C ILE A 40 -1.63 1.66 -1.64
N ILE A 41 -1.73 0.48 -1.06
CA ILE A 41 -0.57 -0.40 -0.82
C ILE A 41 0.08 -0.78 -2.15
N LEU A 42 -0.71 -1.14 -3.15
CA LEU A 42 -0.17 -1.50 -4.46
C LEU A 42 0.58 -0.33 -5.10
N ARG A 43 0.06 0.90 -5.00
CA ARG A 43 0.76 2.08 -5.51
C ARG A 43 2.10 2.29 -4.82
N VAL A 44 2.16 2.07 -3.51
CA VAL A 44 3.43 2.13 -2.77
C VAL A 44 4.41 1.08 -3.29
N LEU A 45 3.95 -0.16 -3.43
CA LEU A 45 4.80 -1.25 -3.91
C LEU A 45 5.34 -0.96 -5.31
N LEU A 46 4.50 -0.49 -6.21
CA LEU A 46 4.92 -0.17 -7.58
C LEU A 46 5.89 1.02 -7.60
N SER A 47 5.66 2.04 -6.77
CA SER A 47 6.58 3.16 -6.64
C SER A 47 7.93 2.73 -6.08
N HIS A 48 7.91 1.85 -5.10
CA HIS A 48 9.13 1.35 -4.47
C HIS A 48 9.94 0.48 -5.43
N LEU A 49 9.25 -0.35 -6.20
CA LEU A 49 9.87 -1.23 -7.19
C LEU A 49 10.52 -0.42 -8.32
N ASP A 50 9.84 0.63 -8.78
CA ASP A 50 10.31 1.58 -9.81
C ASP A 50 10.89 0.88 -11.05
N ASP A 51 10.19 -0.14 -11.55
CA ASP A 51 10.59 -0.92 -12.71
C ASP A 51 9.36 -1.21 -13.57
N ALA A 52 9.21 -0.45 -14.66
CA ALA A 52 8.05 -0.55 -15.53
C ALA A 52 7.98 -1.90 -16.28
N GLU A 53 9.06 -2.66 -16.32
CA GLU A 53 9.08 -3.97 -16.99
C GLU A 53 8.62 -5.09 -16.07
N LYS A 54 8.56 -4.84 -14.77
CA LYS A 54 8.07 -5.82 -13.79
C LYS A 54 6.56 -5.78 -13.70
N GLU A 55 5.95 -6.95 -13.71
CA GLU A 55 4.51 -7.10 -13.54
C GLU A 55 4.19 -7.70 -12.19
N THR A 56 3.06 -7.35 -11.62
CA THR A 56 2.56 -8.00 -10.42
C THR A 56 2.24 -9.45 -10.74
N ARG A 57 2.95 -10.38 -10.11
CA ARG A 57 2.73 -11.82 -10.28
C ARG A 57 1.73 -12.35 -9.27
N SER A 58 1.85 -11.93 -8.02
CA SER A 58 0.91 -12.26 -6.97
C SER A 58 0.95 -11.19 -5.90
N ILE A 59 -0.16 -11.01 -5.22
CA ILE A 59 -0.24 -10.16 -4.05
C ILE A 59 -1.30 -10.69 -3.11
N THR A 60 -0.95 -10.80 -1.83
CA THR A 60 -1.85 -11.23 -0.77
C THR A 60 -1.95 -10.13 0.26
N TYR A 61 -3.17 -9.77 0.61
CA TYR A 61 -3.46 -8.75 1.63
C TYR A 61 -4.07 -9.41 2.85
N HIS A 62 -3.66 -8.95 4.03
CA HIS A 62 -4.29 -9.29 5.30
C HIS A 62 -4.74 -8.00 5.96
N PHE A 63 -6.04 -7.87 6.20
CA PHE A 63 -6.61 -6.72 6.88
C PHE A 63 -6.73 -7.06 8.36
N LEU A 64 -5.95 -6.40 9.19
CA LEU A 64 -5.80 -6.73 10.61
C LEU A 64 -6.69 -5.87 11.52
N SER A 65 -6.93 -4.63 11.11
CA SER A 65 -7.81 -3.71 11.82
C SER A 65 -8.37 -2.70 10.84
N PRO A 66 -9.54 -2.11 11.14
CA PRO A 66 -10.10 -1.09 10.26
C PRO A 66 -9.19 0.12 10.15
N ALA A 67 -8.98 0.59 8.92
CA ALA A 67 -8.34 1.87 8.69
C ALA A 67 -9.38 2.99 8.83
N GLU A 68 -8.91 4.19 9.10
CA GLU A 68 -9.77 5.36 9.29
C GLU A 68 -9.33 6.47 8.33
N PRO A 69 -10.22 7.40 7.96
CA PRO A 69 -9.80 8.58 7.22
C PRO A 69 -8.72 9.34 7.99
N GLY A 70 -7.73 9.84 7.28
CA GLY A 70 -6.64 10.60 7.87
C GLY A 70 -5.27 10.10 7.43
N PRO A 71 -4.22 10.66 8.03
CA PRO A 71 -2.85 10.31 7.63
C PRO A 71 -2.52 8.87 7.98
N ALA A 72 -1.75 8.23 7.12
CA ALA A 72 -1.25 6.88 7.31
C ALA A 72 0.15 6.76 6.71
N ARG A 73 0.86 5.74 7.13
CA ARG A 73 2.20 5.44 6.65
C ARG A 73 2.24 4.01 6.14
N VAL A 74 2.94 3.79 5.02
CA VAL A 74 3.18 2.45 4.49
C VAL A 74 4.68 2.21 4.50
N THR A 75 5.10 1.15 5.17
CA THR A 75 6.51 0.73 5.20
C THR A 75 6.69 -0.46 4.28
N VAL A 76 7.79 -0.48 3.53
CA VAL A 76 8.10 -1.54 2.57
C VAL A 76 9.42 -2.17 2.91
N SER A 77 9.47 -3.51 2.86
CA SER A 77 10.69 -4.27 3.02
C SER A 77 10.88 -5.20 1.83
N THR A 78 12.13 -5.32 1.37
CA THR A 78 12.48 -6.29 0.35
C THR A 78 12.77 -7.62 1.03
N GLU A 79 11.93 -8.63 0.78
CA GLU A 79 12.10 -9.95 1.36
C GLU A 79 13.07 -10.79 0.55
N LYS A 80 13.01 -10.66 -0.78
CA LYS A 80 13.92 -11.36 -1.67
C LYS A 80 14.11 -10.55 -2.95
N LEU A 81 15.36 -10.32 -3.30
CA LEU A 81 15.75 -9.73 -4.57
C LEU A 81 16.35 -10.84 -5.44
N GLY A 82 15.50 -11.49 -6.21
CA GLY A 82 15.91 -12.57 -7.09
C GLY A 82 16.21 -12.07 -8.49
N ARG A 83 16.77 -12.96 -9.31
CA ARG A 83 17.09 -12.63 -10.70
C ARG A 83 15.85 -12.39 -11.54
N SER A 84 14.83 -13.23 -11.37
CA SER A 84 13.59 -13.15 -12.15
C SER A 84 12.44 -12.51 -11.38
N PHE A 85 12.45 -12.60 -10.06
CA PHE A 85 11.36 -12.13 -9.23
C PHE A 85 11.87 -11.33 -8.04
N VAL A 86 11.08 -10.32 -7.67
CA VAL A 86 11.31 -9.54 -6.46
C VAL A 86 10.11 -9.76 -5.54
N THR A 87 10.36 -10.08 -4.28
CA THR A 87 9.31 -10.23 -3.28
C THR A 87 9.43 -9.11 -2.25
N LEU A 88 8.33 -8.38 -2.09
CA LEU A 88 8.24 -7.25 -1.17
C LEU A 88 7.12 -7.49 -0.17
N THR A 89 7.31 -6.98 1.05
CA THR A 89 6.23 -6.87 2.03
C THR A 89 5.95 -5.40 2.31
N ALA A 90 4.71 -5.10 2.64
CA ALA A 90 4.29 -3.75 2.99
C ALA A 90 3.35 -3.80 4.19
N ARG A 91 3.42 -2.77 5.04
CA ARG A 91 2.52 -2.60 6.18
C ARG A 91 1.93 -1.21 6.13
N LEU A 92 0.61 -1.11 6.19
CA LEU A 92 -0.06 0.17 6.35
C LEU A 92 -0.30 0.37 7.84
N ILE A 93 0.27 1.44 8.38
CA ILE A 93 0.29 1.74 9.80
C ILE A 93 -0.42 3.07 10.04
N GLN A 94 -1.33 3.06 10.98
CA GLN A 94 -2.09 4.23 11.36
C GLN A 94 -2.30 4.22 12.87
N ASN A 95 -2.05 5.35 13.53
CA ASN A 95 -2.16 5.47 14.98
C ASN A 95 -1.35 4.38 15.71
N GLU A 96 -0.13 4.12 15.23
CA GLU A 96 0.82 3.13 15.78
C GLU A 96 0.30 1.69 15.75
N ARG A 97 -0.70 1.43 14.90
CA ARG A 97 -1.28 0.10 14.76
C ARG A 97 -1.23 -0.32 13.29
N THR A 98 -0.84 -1.56 13.03
CA THR A 98 -0.84 -2.10 11.68
C THR A 98 -2.27 -2.44 11.27
N ALA A 99 -2.76 -1.75 10.25
CA ALA A 99 -4.11 -1.98 9.73
C ALA A 99 -4.14 -3.06 8.65
N ALA A 100 -3.09 -3.14 7.85
CA ALA A 100 -3.02 -4.12 6.76
C ALA A 100 -1.57 -4.51 6.48
N VAL A 101 -1.40 -5.74 6.01
CA VAL A 101 -0.10 -6.28 5.57
C VAL A 101 -0.29 -6.86 4.18
N ALA A 102 0.71 -6.69 3.32
CA ALA A 102 0.72 -7.29 1.99
C ALA A 102 2.03 -8.01 1.74
N LEU A 103 1.95 -9.11 1.01
CA LEU A 103 3.10 -9.83 0.47
C LEU A 103 2.90 -9.93 -1.03
N ALA A 104 3.86 -9.41 -1.79
CA ALA A 104 3.74 -9.31 -3.23
C ALA A 104 4.99 -9.82 -3.94
N THR A 105 4.80 -10.44 -5.09
CA THR A 105 5.88 -10.87 -5.97
C THR A 105 5.71 -10.22 -7.35
N PHE A 106 6.80 -9.68 -7.84
CA PHE A 106 6.85 -9.01 -9.15
C PHE A 106 7.83 -9.66 -10.10
#